data_d7fc7619d4197c37018c4d36d797552a
#
_entry.id   d7fc7619d4197c37018c4d36d797552a
#
_cell.length_a   1.000
_cell.length_b   1.000
_cell.length_c   1.000
_cell.angle_alpha   90.00
_cell.angle_beta   90.00
_cell.angle_gamma   90.00
#
_symmetry.space_group_name_H-M   'P 1'
#
loop_
_entity.id
_entity.type
_entity.pdbx_description
1 polymer ?
#
loop_
_entity_poly.entity_id
_entity_poly.type
_entity_poly.pdbx_seq_one_letter_code
_entity_poly.pdbx_strand_id
1 'polypeptide(L)'
;RDCYVAAQLTGEEGFVTVDGVRMHYFRWGNPAAPPVLMTHGFLSHARCFAFIAPFLAADYHLVAYDLSGMGDSEVRPDCDMTARGREMIGIAKALGLFGHARKPIVVAHSFGSAVALRALELAPDAFGGAAICDMMILRPSALEEYWSMGRTSPGSGDPNRPHRRYPDFPSARKRYLLSPPQPVGEPFLMDYMAYHAL
;
A
#
# COMPACT_ATOMS: atom_id res chain seq x y z
N ARG A 1 -22.18 -1.45 -7.03
CA ARG A 1 -21.47 -0.35 -7.68
C ARG A 1 -21.73 0.98 -6.96
N ASP A 2 -22.97 1.39 -6.80
CA ASP A 2 -23.30 2.71 -6.27
C ASP A 2 -22.93 2.88 -4.80
N CYS A 3 -23.02 1.83 -3.98
CA CYS A 3 -22.56 1.84 -2.60
C CYS A 3 -21.02 1.98 -2.51
N TYR A 4 -20.26 1.40 -3.43
CA TYR A 4 -18.81 1.57 -3.49
C TYR A 4 -18.41 2.99 -3.90
N VAL A 5 -19.10 3.59 -4.87
CA VAL A 5 -18.84 4.97 -5.29
C VAL A 5 -19.15 5.93 -4.14
N ALA A 6 -20.27 5.75 -3.45
CA ALA A 6 -20.61 6.54 -2.28
C ALA A 6 -19.58 6.37 -1.15
N ALA A 7 -19.09 5.16 -0.93
CA ALA A 7 -18.08 4.85 0.08
C ALA A 7 -16.70 5.44 -0.23
N GLN A 8 -16.32 5.54 -1.50
CA GLN A 8 -15.07 6.20 -1.93
C GLN A 8 -15.09 7.71 -1.68
N LEU A 9 -16.25 8.34 -1.83
CA LEU A 9 -16.44 9.77 -1.62
C LEU A 9 -16.36 10.18 -0.13
N THR A 10 -16.30 9.23 0.81
CA THR A 10 -16.24 9.50 2.25
C THR A 10 -14.80 9.53 2.79
N GLY A 11 -13.80 9.14 2.00
CA GLY A 11 -12.39 9.22 2.38
C GLY A 11 -11.85 10.65 2.24
N GLU A 12 -11.12 11.10 3.25
CA GLU A 12 -10.33 12.34 3.16
C GLU A 12 -8.96 12.01 2.56
N GLU A 13 -8.59 12.75 1.54
CA GLU A 13 -7.32 12.61 0.82
C GLU A 13 -6.36 13.73 1.20
N GLY A 14 -5.07 13.42 1.36
CA GLY A 14 -4.09 14.44 1.71
C GLY A 14 -2.64 14.00 1.48
N PHE A 15 -1.76 14.92 1.81
CA PHE A 15 -0.31 14.71 1.75
C PHE A 15 0.34 15.08 3.08
N VAL A 16 1.40 14.35 3.41
CA VAL A 16 2.25 14.64 4.56
C VAL A 16 3.71 14.45 4.18
N THR A 17 4.60 15.23 4.77
CA THR A 17 6.04 15.08 4.51
C THR A 17 6.66 14.17 5.57
N VAL A 18 7.35 13.12 5.12
CA VAL A 18 8.10 12.18 5.96
C VAL A 18 9.54 12.10 5.45
N ASP A 19 10.49 12.47 6.28
CA ASP A 19 11.91 12.49 5.95
C ASP A 19 12.21 13.23 4.62
N GLY A 20 11.54 14.37 4.41
CA GLY A 20 11.70 15.21 3.22
C GLY A 20 10.95 14.73 1.97
N VAL A 21 10.24 13.61 2.03
CA VAL A 21 9.46 13.06 0.92
C VAL A 21 7.97 13.34 1.14
N ARG A 22 7.30 13.86 0.13
CA ARG A 22 5.88 14.13 0.16
C ARG A 22 5.10 12.84 -0.10
N MET A 23 4.38 12.37 0.93
CA MET A 23 3.65 11.11 0.96
C MET A 23 2.15 11.35 0.86
N HIS A 24 1.50 10.65 -0.03
CA HIS A 24 0.07 10.69 -0.22
C HIS A 24 -0.64 9.68 0.69
N TYR A 25 -1.82 10.06 1.21
CA TYR A 25 -2.63 9.19 2.05
C TYR A 25 -4.13 9.43 1.89
N PHE A 26 -4.90 8.44 2.29
CA PHE A 26 -6.34 8.51 2.55
C PHE A 26 -6.62 8.21 4.01
N ARG A 27 -7.70 8.80 4.54
CA ARG A 27 -8.20 8.44 5.85
C ARG A 27 -9.73 8.33 5.85
N TRP A 28 -10.26 7.44 6.68
CA TRP A 28 -11.69 7.19 6.87
C TRP A 28 -11.99 7.02 8.35
N GLY A 29 -13.23 7.28 8.72
CA GLY A 29 -13.74 7.06 10.08
C GLY A 29 -13.43 8.21 11.03
N ASN A 30 -13.82 8.00 12.29
CA ASN A 30 -13.61 8.99 13.34
C ASN A 30 -12.13 9.02 13.78
N PRO A 31 -11.45 10.17 13.74
CA PRO A 31 -10.07 10.29 14.21
C PRO A 31 -9.84 9.89 15.67
N ALA A 32 -10.87 9.83 16.51
CA ALA A 32 -10.76 9.36 17.90
C ALA A 32 -10.91 7.83 18.07
N ALA A 33 -11.34 7.13 17.01
CA ALA A 33 -11.49 5.68 17.03
C ALA A 33 -10.12 4.96 17.00
N PRO A 34 -10.06 3.65 17.34
CA PRO A 34 -8.81 2.88 17.31
C PRO A 34 -8.14 2.96 15.93
N PRO A 35 -6.83 3.32 15.87
CA PRO A 35 -6.16 3.58 14.61
C PRO A 35 -5.72 2.29 13.89
N VAL A 36 -5.88 2.28 12.57
CA VAL A 36 -5.41 1.22 11.68
C VAL A 36 -4.62 1.87 10.54
N LEU A 37 -3.38 1.43 10.33
CA LEU A 37 -2.54 1.84 9.22
C LEU A 37 -2.52 0.76 8.15
N MET A 38 -2.83 1.11 6.91
CA MET A 38 -2.93 0.18 5.78
C MET A 38 -1.86 0.48 4.75
N THR A 39 -1.19 -0.58 4.25
CA THR A 39 -0.15 -0.47 3.23
C THR A 39 -0.34 -1.51 2.12
N HIS A 40 -0.20 -1.05 0.89
CA HIS A 40 -0.48 -1.79 -0.34
C HIS A 40 0.71 -2.63 -0.85
N GLY A 41 0.46 -3.49 -1.82
CA GLY A 41 1.47 -4.31 -2.50
C GLY A 41 2.31 -3.52 -3.51
N PHE A 42 3.31 -4.19 -4.08
CA PHE A 42 4.20 -3.62 -5.09
C PHE A 42 3.43 -3.16 -6.35
N LEU A 43 3.77 -2.01 -6.89
CA LEU A 43 3.11 -1.38 -8.04
C LEU A 43 1.59 -1.19 -7.87
N SER A 44 1.14 -1.07 -6.64
CA SER A 44 -0.23 -0.72 -6.29
C SER A 44 -0.29 0.69 -5.67
N HIS A 45 -1.40 1.03 -5.05
CA HIS A 45 -1.63 2.34 -4.44
C HIS A 45 -2.67 2.22 -3.30
N ALA A 46 -2.74 3.24 -2.43
CA ALA A 46 -3.62 3.28 -1.26
C ALA A 46 -5.12 3.17 -1.61
N ARG A 47 -5.50 3.58 -2.82
CA ARG A 47 -6.89 3.47 -3.31
C ARG A 47 -7.42 2.03 -3.37
N CYS A 48 -6.54 1.00 -3.34
CA CYS A 48 -6.99 -0.39 -3.25
C CYS A 48 -7.77 -0.68 -1.97
N PHE A 49 -7.56 0.11 -0.91
CA PHE A 49 -8.29 -0.02 0.34
C PHE A 49 -9.63 0.73 0.36
N ALA A 50 -9.90 1.59 -0.61
CA ALA A 50 -11.17 2.31 -0.71
C ALA A 50 -12.39 1.40 -0.85
N PHE A 51 -12.19 0.14 -1.26
CA PHE A 51 -13.24 -0.88 -1.32
C PHE A 51 -13.53 -1.54 0.02
N ILE A 52 -12.62 -1.46 0.98
CA ILE A 52 -12.71 -2.14 2.28
C ILE A 52 -12.91 -1.14 3.40
N ALA A 53 -12.19 -0.02 3.37
CA ALA A 53 -12.15 0.98 4.43
C ALA A 53 -13.54 1.48 4.87
N PRO A 54 -14.49 1.77 3.97
CA PRO A 54 -15.80 2.26 4.37
C PRO A 54 -16.61 1.29 5.25
N PHE A 55 -16.37 -0.01 5.13
CA PHE A 55 -17.05 -1.01 5.98
C PHE A 55 -16.48 -1.08 7.40
N LEU A 56 -15.28 -0.55 7.61
CA LEU A 56 -14.59 -0.55 8.90
C LEU A 56 -14.59 0.84 9.55
N ALA A 57 -14.93 1.88 8.79
CA ALA A 57 -14.84 3.27 9.21
C ALA A 57 -15.81 3.66 10.35
N ALA A 58 -16.83 2.84 10.62
CA ALA A 58 -17.71 3.03 11.78
C ALA A 58 -16.98 2.77 13.11
N ASP A 59 -16.04 1.82 13.14
CA ASP A 59 -15.39 1.34 14.35
C ASP A 59 -13.92 1.77 14.47
N TYR A 60 -13.28 2.17 13.36
CA TYR A 60 -11.85 2.43 13.29
C TYR A 60 -11.52 3.76 12.61
N HIS A 61 -10.42 4.36 13.03
CA HIS A 61 -9.72 5.41 12.29
C HIS A 61 -8.74 4.75 11.32
N LEU A 62 -9.08 4.71 10.05
CA LEU A 62 -8.32 4.03 9.00
C LEU A 62 -7.46 5.02 8.25
N VAL A 63 -6.20 4.70 8.07
CA VAL A 63 -5.26 5.44 7.23
C VAL A 63 -4.60 4.49 6.24
N ALA A 64 -4.71 4.78 4.95
CA ALA A 64 -3.96 4.11 3.90
C ALA A 64 -3.02 5.11 3.24
N TYR A 65 -1.78 4.73 2.96
CA TYR A 65 -0.82 5.62 2.31
C TYR A 65 -0.17 4.95 1.11
N ASP A 66 0.26 5.75 0.16
CA ASP A 66 1.07 5.30 -0.97
C ASP A 66 2.53 5.18 -0.55
N LEU A 67 3.11 4.01 -0.77
CA LEU A 67 4.56 3.81 -0.60
C LEU A 67 5.33 4.76 -1.51
N SER A 68 6.46 5.29 -1.05
CA SER A 68 7.29 6.20 -1.85
C SER A 68 7.61 5.62 -3.23
N GLY A 69 7.44 6.44 -4.27
CA GLY A 69 7.60 6.04 -5.67
C GLY A 69 6.46 5.18 -6.23
N MET A 70 5.32 5.09 -5.51
CA MET A 70 4.11 4.41 -5.96
C MET A 70 2.90 5.31 -5.69
N GLY A 71 1.81 5.13 -6.45
CA GLY A 71 0.65 6.00 -6.39
C GLY A 71 1.02 7.47 -6.59
N ASP A 72 0.52 8.34 -5.72
CA ASP A 72 0.74 9.78 -5.76
C ASP A 72 1.87 10.26 -4.81
N SER A 73 2.58 9.32 -4.15
CA SER A 73 3.75 9.63 -3.32
C SER A 73 5.00 9.89 -4.15
N GLU A 74 5.81 10.87 -3.73
CA GLU A 74 7.08 11.16 -4.37
C GLU A 74 8.07 10.00 -4.25
N VAL A 75 9.01 9.95 -5.20
CA VAL A 75 10.14 9.01 -5.19
C VAL A 75 11.16 9.45 -4.16
N ARG A 76 11.61 8.51 -3.32
CA ARG A 76 12.73 8.78 -2.41
C ARG A 76 14.06 8.28 -3.00
N PRO A 77 15.19 8.92 -2.64
CA PRO A 77 16.51 8.53 -3.15
C PRO A 77 16.91 7.12 -2.73
N ASP A 78 16.57 6.74 -1.50
CA ASP A 78 16.86 5.44 -0.89
C ASP A 78 15.57 4.62 -0.78
N CYS A 79 15.51 3.49 -1.44
CA CYS A 79 14.32 2.63 -1.48
C CYS A 79 14.58 1.26 -0.84
N ASP A 80 15.54 1.15 0.08
CA ASP A 80 15.76 -0.09 0.82
C ASP A 80 14.64 -0.37 1.83
N MET A 81 14.58 -1.60 2.33
CA MET A 81 13.53 -2.02 3.27
C MET A 81 13.57 -1.26 4.59
N THR A 82 14.75 -0.77 5.00
CA THR A 82 14.89 0.01 6.24
C THR A 82 14.31 1.41 6.06
N ALA A 83 14.58 2.06 4.94
CA ALA A 83 13.98 3.34 4.58
C ALA A 83 12.45 3.24 4.52
N ARG A 84 11.92 2.19 3.88
CA ARG A 84 10.48 1.94 3.84
C ARG A 84 9.85 1.64 5.20
N GLY A 85 10.54 0.90 6.07
CA GLY A 85 10.09 0.69 7.45
C GLY A 85 10.03 2.01 8.25
N ARG A 86 11.04 2.87 8.10
CA ARG A 86 11.05 4.21 8.71
C ARG A 86 9.94 5.10 8.13
N GLU A 87 9.68 5.02 6.84
CA GLU A 87 8.59 5.72 6.17
C GLU A 87 7.24 5.37 6.81
N MET A 88 6.94 4.08 7.00
CA MET A 88 5.71 3.64 7.68
C MET A 88 5.60 4.22 9.10
N ILE A 89 6.68 4.18 9.88
CA ILE A 89 6.72 4.77 11.23
C ILE A 89 6.51 6.28 11.15
N GLY A 90 7.15 6.94 10.20
CA GLY A 90 7.03 8.38 9.96
C GLY A 90 5.61 8.80 9.59
N ILE A 91 4.93 8.06 8.71
CA ILE A 91 3.51 8.25 8.37
C ILE A 91 2.64 8.14 9.62
N ALA A 92 2.78 7.05 10.39
CA ALA A 92 2.00 6.86 11.60
C ALA A 92 2.19 8.01 12.61
N LYS A 93 3.42 8.49 12.76
CA LYS A 93 3.77 9.63 13.61
C LYS A 93 3.17 10.93 13.10
N ALA A 94 3.39 11.25 11.84
CA ALA A 94 2.97 12.51 11.22
C ALA A 94 1.44 12.67 11.19
N LEU A 95 0.70 11.55 11.05
CA LEU A 95 -0.76 11.52 11.08
C LEU A 95 -1.33 11.27 12.49
N GLY A 96 -0.50 11.30 13.53
CA GLY A 96 -0.94 11.26 14.93
C GLY A 96 -1.40 9.89 15.44
N LEU A 97 -1.14 8.79 14.71
CA LEU A 97 -1.67 7.46 15.05
C LEU A 97 -1.10 6.92 16.38
N PHE A 98 0.08 7.38 16.80
CA PHE A 98 0.68 6.99 18.08
C PHE A 98 0.13 7.77 19.29
N GLY A 99 -0.69 8.79 19.06
CA GLY A 99 -1.34 9.57 20.13
C GLY A 99 -2.62 8.95 20.69
N HIS A 100 -3.06 7.82 20.15
CA HIS A 100 -4.28 7.14 20.59
C HIS A 100 -4.04 6.29 21.85
N ALA A 101 -5.12 6.05 22.60
CA ALA A 101 -5.09 5.16 23.78
C ALA A 101 -4.75 3.70 23.40
N ARG A 102 -5.07 3.30 22.18
CA ARG A 102 -4.68 2.01 21.60
C ARG A 102 -3.59 2.23 20.56
N LYS A 103 -2.56 1.38 20.59
CA LYS A 103 -1.52 1.36 19.55
C LYS A 103 -2.14 1.03 18.20
N PRO A 104 -1.67 1.66 17.09
CA PRO A 104 -2.16 1.35 15.77
C PRO A 104 -1.89 -0.10 15.36
N ILE A 105 -2.87 -0.72 14.70
CA ILE A 105 -2.70 -2.02 14.03
C ILE A 105 -2.34 -1.76 12.58
N VAL A 106 -1.41 -2.54 12.04
CA VAL A 106 -1.04 -2.49 10.62
C VAL A 106 -1.82 -3.56 9.85
N VAL A 107 -2.44 -3.15 8.74
CA VAL A 107 -2.98 -4.08 7.73
C VAL A 107 -2.14 -3.96 6.48
N ALA A 108 -1.45 -5.02 6.12
CA ALA A 108 -0.44 -4.97 5.07
C ALA A 108 -0.67 -6.05 4.02
N HIS A 109 -0.56 -5.68 2.74
CA HIS A 109 -0.74 -6.58 1.62
C HIS A 109 0.58 -6.80 0.86
N SER A 110 0.93 -8.06 0.59
CA SER A 110 2.04 -8.46 -0.29
C SER A 110 3.35 -7.75 0.08
N PHE A 111 3.93 -6.94 -0.81
CA PHE A 111 5.14 -6.16 -0.56
C PHE A 111 5.03 -5.24 0.66
N GLY A 112 3.87 -4.61 0.87
CA GLY A 112 3.59 -3.81 2.06
C GLY A 112 3.72 -4.61 3.36
N SER A 113 3.51 -5.93 3.31
CA SER A 113 3.73 -6.82 4.46
C SER A 113 5.20 -6.90 4.86
N ALA A 114 6.11 -6.94 3.90
CA ALA A 114 7.55 -6.89 4.18
C ALA A 114 7.95 -5.53 4.80
N VAL A 115 7.36 -4.43 4.30
CA VAL A 115 7.54 -3.09 4.88
C VAL A 115 7.02 -3.05 6.33
N ALA A 116 5.84 -3.61 6.58
CA ALA A 116 5.25 -3.69 7.91
C ALA A 116 6.13 -4.47 8.88
N LEU A 117 6.60 -5.65 8.50
CA LEU A 117 7.50 -6.45 9.33
C LEU A 117 8.79 -5.68 9.66
N ARG A 118 9.36 -4.96 8.68
CA ARG A 118 10.53 -4.12 8.92
C ARG A 118 10.23 -2.95 9.86
N ALA A 119 9.07 -2.32 9.75
CA ALA A 119 8.65 -1.25 10.66
C ALA A 119 8.48 -1.78 12.10
N LEU A 120 7.86 -2.95 12.27
CA LEU A 120 7.71 -3.60 13.58
C LEU A 120 9.07 -3.99 14.20
N GLU A 121 10.02 -4.43 13.38
CA GLU A 121 11.38 -4.73 13.84
C GLU A 121 12.11 -3.45 14.31
N LEU A 122 11.97 -2.35 13.57
CA LEU A 122 12.59 -1.06 13.90
C LEU A 122 11.94 -0.39 15.12
N ALA A 123 10.66 -0.62 15.37
CA ALA A 123 9.90 -0.01 16.44
C ALA A 123 8.88 -1.01 17.05
N PRO A 124 9.37 -2.04 17.78
CA PRO A 124 8.55 -3.17 18.23
C PRO A 124 7.41 -2.75 19.16
N ASP A 125 7.59 -1.65 19.89
CA ASP A 125 6.58 -1.16 20.83
C ASP A 125 5.63 -0.12 20.25
N ALA A 126 5.83 0.32 19.00
CA ALA A 126 5.03 1.39 18.39
C ALA A 126 3.66 0.92 17.92
N PHE A 127 3.55 -0.34 17.50
CA PHE A 127 2.34 -0.92 16.94
C PHE A 127 1.73 -1.97 17.87
N GLY A 128 0.41 -2.12 17.82
CA GLY A 128 -0.33 -3.11 18.59
C GLY A 128 -0.33 -4.51 17.96
N GLY A 129 0.06 -4.60 16.68
CA GLY A 129 0.11 -5.83 15.91
C GLY A 129 0.00 -5.57 14.42
N ALA A 130 0.03 -6.65 13.62
CA ALA A 130 -0.13 -6.58 12.17
C ALA A 130 -0.98 -7.73 11.63
N ALA A 131 -1.87 -7.41 10.70
CA ALA A 131 -2.53 -8.38 9.82
C ALA A 131 -1.76 -8.42 8.50
N ILE A 132 -1.10 -9.55 8.25
CA ILE A 132 -0.27 -9.78 7.06
C ILE A 132 -1.09 -10.56 6.05
N CYS A 133 -1.34 -9.93 4.89
CA CYS A 133 -2.17 -10.48 3.83
C CYS A 133 -1.32 -10.82 2.60
N ASP A 134 -1.43 -12.07 2.14
CA ASP A 134 -0.83 -12.56 0.89
C ASP A 134 0.68 -12.29 0.76
N MET A 135 1.41 -12.52 1.85
CA MET A 135 2.87 -12.44 1.85
C MET A 135 3.48 -13.82 1.61
N MET A 136 4.35 -13.91 0.62
CA MET A 136 5.16 -15.11 0.40
C MET A 136 6.29 -15.17 1.43
N ILE A 137 6.21 -16.14 2.33
CA ILE A 137 7.26 -16.41 3.31
C ILE A 137 7.96 -17.71 2.91
N LEU A 138 9.19 -17.61 2.45
CA LEU A 138 10.00 -18.74 2.04
C LEU A 138 11.11 -19.02 3.06
N ARG A 139 11.44 -20.31 3.24
CA ARG A 139 12.66 -20.70 3.94
C ARG A 139 13.88 -20.17 3.15
N PRO A 140 15.01 -19.85 3.81
CA PRO A 140 16.19 -19.30 3.12
C PRO A 140 16.62 -20.13 1.89
N SER A 141 16.65 -21.47 2.00
CA SER A 141 17.00 -22.36 0.89
C SER A 141 16.01 -22.26 -0.28
N ALA A 142 14.71 -22.15 -0.01
CA ALA A 142 13.70 -21.99 -1.04
C ALA A 142 13.73 -20.59 -1.65
N LEU A 143 14.20 -19.58 -0.92
CA LEU A 143 14.41 -18.23 -1.43
C LEU A 143 15.58 -18.18 -2.41
N GLU A 144 16.70 -18.87 -2.11
CA GLU A 144 17.85 -19.00 -3.01
C GLU A 144 17.44 -19.69 -4.33
N GLU A 145 16.68 -20.80 -4.23
CA GLU A 145 16.13 -21.51 -5.38
C GLU A 145 15.22 -20.59 -6.22
N TYR A 146 14.33 -19.86 -5.56
CA TYR A 146 13.41 -18.92 -6.23
C TYR A 146 14.17 -17.85 -7.03
N TRP A 147 15.24 -17.30 -6.48
CA TRP A 147 16.07 -16.31 -7.18
C TRP A 147 16.92 -16.95 -8.29
N SER A 148 17.40 -18.17 -8.10
CA SER A 148 18.19 -18.89 -9.13
C SER A 148 17.38 -19.22 -10.40
N MET A 149 16.05 -19.28 -10.30
CA MET A 149 15.16 -19.45 -11.44
C MET A 149 15.05 -18.19 -12.33
N GLY A 150 15.89 -17.18 -12.13
CA GLY A 150 15.88 -15.94 -12.91
C GLY A 150 14.69 -15.02 -12.61
N ARG A 151 13.98 -15.28 -11.52
CA ARG A 151 12.95 -14.37 -11.04
C ARG A 151 13.64 -13.19 -10.38
N THR A 152 13.56 -12.06 -11.04
CA THR A 152 14.11 -10.81 -10.53
C THR A 152 13.24 -10.30 -9.37
N SER A 153 13.89 -9.71 -8.35
CA SER A 153 13.15 -9.01 -7.28
C SER A 153 12.16 -8.01 -7.87
N PRO A 154 10.97 -7.86 -7.28
CA PRO A 154 10.11 -6.75 -7.63
C PRO A 154 10.92 -5.44 -7.54
N GLY A 155 11.01 -4.71 -8.65
CA GLY A 155 11.83 -3.50 -8.73
C GLY A 155 13.25 -3.66 -9.27
N SER A 156 13.72 -4.88 -9.58
CA SER A 156 15.04 -5.12 -10.20
C SER A 156 15.04 -4.93 -11.74
N GLY A 157 14.03 -4.31 -12.30
CA GLY A 157 14.01 -3.92 -13.71
C GLY A 157 15.09 -2.88 -14.00
N ASP A 158 15.50 -2.80 -15.26
CA ASP A 158 16.39 -1.72 -15.72
C ASP A 158 15.83 -0.36 -15.32
N PRO A 159 16.51 0.42 -14.44
CA PRO A 159 16.02 1.73 -14.01
C PRO A 159 15.91 2.74 -15.16
N ASN A 160 16.61 2.47 -16.28
CA ASN A 160 16.57 3.29 -17.48
C ASN A 160 15.51 2.81 -18.50
N ARG A 161 14.78 1.74 -18.19
CA ARG A 161 13.73 1.26 -19.08
C ARG A 161 12.66 2.33 -19.23
N PRO A 162 12.40 2.81 -20.45
CA PRO A 162 11.37 3.83 -20.66
C PRO A 162 10.01 3.31 -20.22
N HIS A 163 9.28 4.16 -19.49
CA HIS A 163 7.90 3.88 -19.13
C HIS A 163 7.08 3.66 -20.39
N ARG A 164 6.29 2.58 -20.38
CA ARG A 164 5.40 2.30 -21.50
C ARG A 164 4.29 3.35 -21.53
N ARG A 165 4.11 3.95 -22.71
CA ARG A 165 3.02 4.89 -22.96
C ARG A 165 1.92 4.21 -23.75
N TYR A 166 0.69 4.61 -23.53
CA TYR A 166 -0.50 4.09 -24.19
C TYR A 166 -1.24 5.26 -24.84
N PRO A 167 -1.88 5.05 -26.03
CA PRO A 167 -2.60 6.10 -26.71
C PRO A 167 -3.88 6.53 -25.97
N ASP A 168 -4.47 5.61 -25.21
CA ASP A 168 -5.71 5.81 -24.47
C ASP A 168 -5.83 4.85 -23.29
N PHE A 169 -6.77 5.13 -22.39
CA PHE A 169 -7.04 4.28 -21.22
C PHE A 169 -7.50 2.86 -21.60
N PRO A 170 -8.40 2.61 -22.56
CA PRO A 170 -8.77 1.26 -22.97
C PRO A 170 -7.58 0.39 -23.38
N SER A 171 -6.60 0.95 -24.08
CA SER A 171 -5.37 0.24 -24.47
C SER A 171 -4.49 -0.10 -23.26
N ALA A 172 -4.35 0.83 -22.33
CA ALA A 172 -3.64 0.62 -21.09
C ALA A 172 -4.34 -0.43 -20.20
N ARG A 173 -5.66 -0.30 -20.04
CA ARG A 173 -6.51 -1.18 -19.23
C ARG A 173 -6.44 -2.65 -19.65
N LYS A 174 -6.38 -2.94 -20.95
CA LYS A 174 -6.22 -4.31 -21.47
C LYS A 174 -4.96 -5.01 -20.98
N ARG A 175 -3.96 -4.27 -20.58
CA ARG A 175 -2.69 -4.79 -20.08
C ARG A 175 -2.60 -4.83 -18.55
N TYR A 176 -3.54 -4.20 -17.87
CA TYR A 176 -3.64 -4.25 -16.42
C TYR A 176 -4.31 -5.56 -16.02
N LEU A 177 -3.50 -6.54 -15.64
CA LEU A 177 -3.93 -7.88 -15.29
C LEU A 177 -3.53 -8.20 -13.86
N LEU A 178 -4.34 -9.01 -13.18
CA LEU A 178 -3.96 -9.54 -11.87
C LEU A 178 -2.79 -10.52 -12.01
N SER A 179 -1.91 -10.51 -11.03
CA SER A 179 -0.79 -11.44 -10.93
C SER A 179 -0.81 -12.12 -9.55
N PRO A 180 -1.01 -13.43 -9.48
CA PRO A 180 -1.26 -14.37 -10.59
C PRO A 180 -2.60 -14.11 -11.30
N PRO A 181 -2.76 -14.55 -12.55
CA PRO A 181 -4.02 -14.43 -13.27
C PRO A 181 -5.15 -15.13 -12.52
N GLN A 182 -6.25 -14.43 -12.33
CA GLN A 182 -7.43 -14.96 -11.63
C GLN A 182 -8.70 -14.30 -12.16
N PRO A 183 -9.86 -14.95 -12.03
CA PRO A 183 -11.15 -14.36 -12.39
C PRO A 183 -11.43 -13.11 -11.56
N VAL A 184 -12.02 -12.12 -12.20
CA VAL A 184 -12.49 -10.88 -11.56
C VAL A 184 -13.99 -10.91 -11.50
N GLY A 185 -14.57 -11.00 -10.30
CA GLY A 185 -16.02 -11.02 -10.12
C GLY A 185 -16.70 -9.71 -10.52
N GLU A 186 -16.00 -8.59 -10.31
CA GLU A 186 -16.53 -7.24 -10.54
C GLU A 186 -15.59 -6.43 -11.44
N PRO A 187 -15.82 -6.36 -12.76
CA PRO A 187 -14.94 -5.69 -13.71
C PRO A 187 -14.63 -4.23 -13.37
N PHE A 188 -15.59 -3.49 -12.78
CA PHE A 188 -15.38 -2.09 -12.41
C PHE A 188 -14.26 -1.88 -11.38
N LEU A 189 -13.97 -2.88 -10.53
CA LEU A 189 -12.84 -2.82 -9.59
C LEU A 189 -11.51 -2.75 -10.35
N MET A 190 -11.38 -3.55 -11.39
CA MET A 190 -10.19 -3.55 -12.24
C MET A 190 -10.06 -2.26 -13.05
N ASP A 191 -11.17 -1.70 -13.51
CA ASP A 191 -11.17 -0.42 -14.22
C ASP A 191 -10.72 0.71 -13.29
N TYR A 192 -11.24 0.73 -12.06
CA TYR A 192 -10.82 1.68 -11.03
C TYR A 192 -9.34 1.55 -10.68
N MET A 193 -8.89 0.33 -10.38
CA MET A 193 -7.49 0.08 -10.03
C MET A 193 -6.54 0.46 -11.17
N ALA A 194 -6.88 0.11 -12.40
CA ALA A 194 -6.09 0.46 -13.58
C ALA A 194 -6.04 1.96 -13.83
N TYR A 195 -7.16 2.66 -13.62
CA TYR A 195 -7.25 4.11 -13.84
C TYR A 195 -6.30 4.89 -12.92
N HIS A 196 -6.14 4.43 -11.67
CA HIS A 196 -5.28 5.08 -10.70
C HIS A 196 -3.83 4.55 -10.66
N ALA A 197 -3.55 3.46 -11.39
CA ALA A 197 -2.19 2.88 -11.47
C ALA A 197 -1.42 3.32 -12.74
N LEU A 198 -2.06 4.01 -13.66
CA LEU A 198 -1.56 4.42 -14.97
C LEU A 198 -1.48 5.94 -15.06
#